data_28bfb3279e6fddf3ca739474a98ab471
#
_entry.id   28bfb3279e6fddf3ca739474a98ab471
#
_cell.length_a   1.000
_cell.length_b   1.000
_cell.length_c   1.000
_cell.angle_alpha   90.00
_cell.angle_beta   90.00
_cell.angle_gamma   90.00
#
_symmetry.space_group_name_H-M   'P 1'
#
loop_
_entity.id
_entity.type
_entity.pdbx_description
1 polymer ?
#
loop_
_entity_poly.entity_id
_entity_poly.type
_entity_poly.pdbx_seq_one_letter_code
_entity_poly.pdbx_strand_id
1 'polypeptide(L)'
;MVRGTAFLKNQVNHAVAQHKAFVSALEDHEDQAEDSRFRDLCSRHIPHMREHQRMLEEYQSQLGADTGAVQRIVGAGLSVARELADAAPEDDYLRLVGDIVMARESEDTFKTFREAGKMMGYETLHEIGDIGERHHDAYVKEANRLLQHVFVEHVQGIGGAARRSASIELNASL
;
A
#
# COMPACT_ATOMS: atom_id res chain seq x y z
N MET A 1 -7.78 -31.19 11.62
CA MET A 1 -8.59 -29.96 11.57
C MET A 1 -7.94 -28.78 12.27
N VAL A 2 -7.35 -28.92 13.46
CA VAL A 2 -6.79 -27.80 14.26
C VAL A 2 -5.64 -27.04 13.56
N ARG A 3 -4.75 -27.70 12.81
CA ARG A 3 -3.61 -27.07 12.13
C ARG A 3 -4.00 -26.15 10.98
N GLY A 4 -5.01 -26.52 10.20
CA GLY A 4 -5.46 -25.69 9.05
C GLY A 4 -6.11 -24.38 9.50
N THR A 5 -6.93 -24.41 10.54
CA THR A 5 -7.56 -23.20 11.09
C THR A 5 -6.53 -22.24 11.70
N ALA A 6 -5.53 -22.76 12.41
CA ALA A 6 -4.45 -21.92 12.96
C ALA A 6 -3.62 -21.27 11.85
N PHE A 7 -3.33 -22.01 10.77
CA PHE A 7 -2.65 -21.45 9.61
C PHE A 7 -3.45 -20.32 8.96
N LEU A 8 -4.76 -20.54 8.69
CA LEU A 8 -5.63 -19.50 8.12
C LEU A 8 -5.66 -18.24 8.99
N LYS A 9 -5.83 -18.40 10.32
CA LYS A 9 -5.79 -17.27 11.26
C LYS A 9 -4.49 -16.48 11.15
N ASN A 10 -3.36 -17.17 11.09
CA ASN A 10 -2.06 -16.51 10.96
C ASN A 10 -1.92 -15.76 9.62
N GLN A 11 -2.40 -16.33 8.51
CA GLN A 11 -2.36 -15.66 7.21
C GLN A 11 -3.26 -14.42 7.20
N VAL A 12 -4.46 -14.50 7.77
CA VAL A 12 -5.37 -13.34 7.88
C VAL A 12 -4.77 -12.26 8.79
N ASN A 13 -4.17 -12.63 9.91
CA ASN A 13 -3.48 -11.68 10.78
C ASN A 13 -2.34 -10.96 10.05
N HIS A 14 -1.56 -11.70 9.25
CA HIS A 14 -0.49 -11.13 8.44
C HIS A 14 -1.06 -10.14 7.40
N ALA A 15 -2.10 -10.54 6.67
CA ALA A 15 -2.75 -9.69 5.67
C ALA A 15 -3.32 -8.40 6.28
N VAL A 16 -4.00 -8.48 7.44
CA VAL A 16 -4.51 -7.30 8.17
C VAL A 16 -3.37 -6.34 8.50
N ALA A 17 -2.26 -6.84 9.03
CA ALA A 17 -1.14 -6.00 9.43
C ALA A 17 -0.44 -5.35 8.24
N GLN A 18 -0.18 -6.13 7.19
CA GLN A 18 0.44 -5.67 5.95
C GLN A 18 -0.41 -4.61 5.25
N HIS A 19 -1.70 -4.88 5.10
CA HIS A 19 -2.62 -3.95 4.45
C HIS A 19 -2.80 -2.66 5.26
N LYS A 20 -2.87 -2.75 6.59
CA LYS A 20 -2.92 -1.58 7.47
C LYS A 20 -1.69 -0.68 7.30
N ALA A 21 -0.50 -1.27 7.19
CA ALA A 21 0.72 -0.51 6.96
C ALA A 21 0.72 0.17 5.59
N PHE A 22 0.18 -0.49 4.56
CA PHE A 22 0.01 0.11 3.24
C PHE A 22 -0.97 1.29 3.27
N VAL A 23 -2.15 1.13 3.92
CA VAL A 23 -3.12 2.23 4.08
C VAL A 23 -2.47 3.42 4.78
N SER A 24 -1.73 3.18 5.89
CA SER A 24 -1.03 4.25 6.61
C SER A 24 0.00 4.96 5.74
N ALA A 25 0.76 4.23 4.91
CA ALA A 25 1.71 4.83 3.99
C ALA A 25 1.02 5.74 2.96
N LEU A 26 -0.11 5.32 2.39
CA LEU A 26 -0.87 6.14 1.46
C LEU A 26 -1.39 7.44 2.12
N GLU A 27 -1.86 7.35 3.37
CA GLU A 27 -2.32 8.50 4.14
C GLU A 27 -1.18 9.48 4.42
N ASP A 28 -0.02 8.97 4.83
CA ASP A 28 1.19 9.79 5.04
C ASP A 28 1.64 10.46 3.72
N HIS A 29 1.58 9.76 2.60
CA HIS A 29 1.99 10.29 1.30
C HIS A 29 0.96 11.26 0.71
N GLU A 30 -0.36 11.10 0.98
CA GLU A 30 -1.37 12.11 0.64
C GLU A 30 -1.02 13.46 1.28
N ASP A 31 -0.56 13.44 2.54
CA ASP A 31 -0.23 14.65 3.28
C ASP A 31 1.15 15.25 2.92
N GLN A 32 2.15 14.39 2.65
CA GLN A 32 3.55 14.80 2.61
C GLN A 32 4.16 14.87 1.21
N ALA A 33 3.57 14.20 0.19
CA ALA A 33 4.14 14.20 -1.15
C ALA A 33 4.13 15.61 -1.75
N GLU A 34 5.23 15.97 -2.41
CA GLU A 34 5.35 17.26 -3.09
C GLU A 34 4.64 17.25 -4.45
N ASP A 35 4.64 16.09 -5.14
CA ASP A 35 3.95 15.93 -6.42
C ASP A 35 2.44 15.82 -6.23
N SER A 36 1.69 16.81 -6.73
CA SER A 36 0.23 16.83 -6.62
C SER A 36 -0.45 15.61 -7.27
N ARG A 37 0.14 15.05 -8.33
CA ARG A 37 -0.37 13.85 -9.02
C ARG A 37 -0.27 12.63 -8.11
N PHE A 38 0.79 12.57 -7.28
CA PHE A 38 0.95 11.50 -6.31
C PHE A 38 -0.04 11.65 -5.15
N ARG A 39 -0.24 12.87 -4.62
CA ARG A 39 -1.31 13.12 -3.63
C ARG A 39 -2.68 12.73 -4.16
N ASP A 40 -3.00 13.13 -5.41
CA ASP A 40 -4.27 12.82 -6.05
C ASP A 40 -4.45 11.30 -6.27
N LEU A 41 -3.37 10.56 -6.55
CA LEU A 41 -3.39 9.10 -6.64
C LEU A 41 -3.75 8.49 -5.28
N CYS A 42 -3.06 8.88 -4.20
CA CYS A 42 -3.35 8.41 -2.86
C CYS A 42 -4.81 8.71 -2.47
N SER A 43 -5.23 9.96 -2.61
CA SER A 43 -6.58 10.42 -2.27
C SER A 43 -7.70 9.62 -2.96
N ARG A 44 -7.51 9.24 -4.22
CA ARG A 44 -8.51 8.41 -4.95
C ARG A 44 -8.59 6.98 -4.44
N HIS A 45 -7.47 6.40 -3.99
CA HIS A 45 -7.43 4.99 -3.60
C HIS A 45 -7.66 4.74 -2.11
N ILE A 46 -7.32 5.68 -1.22
CA ILE A 46 -7.49 5.56 0.24
C ILE A 46 -8.89 5.08 0.65
N PRO A 47 -10.02 5.63 0.14
CA PRO A 47 -11.34 5.18 0.55
C PRO A 47 -11.59 3.69 0.29
N HIS A 48 -11.14 3.18 -0.86
CA HIS A 48 -11.26 1.77 -1.22
C HIS A 48 -10.37 0.87 -0.34
N MET A 49 -9.15 1.33 -0.03
CA MET A 49 -8.23 0.61 0.82
C MET A 49 -8.74 0.57 2.28
N ARG A 50 -9.29 1.66 2.80
CA ARG A 50 -9.92 1.69 4.14
C ARG A 50 -11.11 0.74 4.25
N GLU A 51 -11.97 0.70 3.23
CA GLU A 51 -13.10 -0.23 3.22
C GLU A 51 -12.62 -1.68 3.18
N HIS A 52 -11.61 -1.98 2.38
CA HIS A 52 -11.02 -3.31 2.34
C HIS A 52 -10.33 -3.69 3.67
N GLN A 53 -9.65 -2.74 4.32
CA GLN A 53 -9.10 -2.94 5.67
C GLN A 53 -10.19 -3.33 6.68
N ARG A 54 -11.34 -2.64 6.65
CA ARG A 54 -12.48 -2.96 7.52
C ARG A 54 -12.99 -4.38 7.27
N MET A 55 -13.12 -4.81 6.02
CA MET A 55 -13.55 -6.18 5.68
C MET A 55 -12.57 -7.23 6.22
N LEU A 56 -11.27 -7.00 6.11
CA LEU A 56 -10.22 -7.86 6.65
C LEU A 56 -10.31 -7.99 8.18
N GLU A 57 -10.48 -6.87 8.88
CA GLU A 57 -10.59 -6.84 10.35
C GLU A 57 -11.87 -7.53 10.83
N GLU A 58 -12.97 -7.37 10.13
CA GLU A 58 -14.22 -8.10 10.42
C GLU A 58 -14.03 -9.61 10.26
N TYR A 59 -13.40 -10.06 9.18
CA TYR A 59 -13.13 -11.46 8.96
C TYR A 59 -12.14 -12.03 9.99
N GLN A 60 -11.10 -11.28 10.33
CA GLN A 60 -10.17 -11.61 11.43
C GLN A 60 -10.93 -11.86 12.74
N SER A 61 -11.86 -10.97 13.08
CA SER A 61 -12.70 -11.07 14.27
C SER A 61 -13.60 -12.31 14.23
N GLN A 62 -14.25 -12.60 13.10
CA GLN A 62 -15.09 -13.78 12.90
C GLN A 62 -14.31 -15.09 13.06
N LEU A 63 -13.06 -15.11 12.63
CA LEU A 63 -12.18 -16.26 12.83
C LEU A 63 -11.73 -16.43 14.29
N GLY A 64 -11.96 -15.45 15.16
CA GLY A 64 -11.40 -15.43 16.52
C GLY A 64 -9.87 -15.44 16.49
N ALA A 65 -9.27 -14.72 15.55
CA ALA A 65 -7.83 -14.59 15.45
C ALA A 65 -7.31 -13.60 16.50
N ASP A 66 -6.20 -13.96 17.17
CA ASP A 66 -5.63 -13.15 18.23
C ASP A 66 -4.87 -11.95 17.66
N THR A 67 -5.33 -10.74 17.97
CA THR A 67 -4.70 -9.48 17.55
C THR A 67 -3.31 -9.26 18.18
N GLY A 68 -2.99 -9.91 19.28
CA GLY A 68 -1.70 -9.81 19.96
C GLY A 68 -0.52 -10.46 19.20
N ALA A 69 -0.80 -11.39 18.28
CA ALA A 69 0.23 -12.02 17.45
C ALA A 69 0.71 -11.13 16.28
N VAL A 70 -0.09 -10.14 15.90
CA VAL A 70 0.16 -9.24 14.76
C VAL A 70 1.44 -8.40 14.93
N GLN A 71 1.74 -7.97 16.15
CA GLN A 71 2.90 -7.11 16.41
C GLN A 71 4.27 -7.79 16.17
N ARG A 72 4.34 -9.13 16.15
CA ARG A 72 5.61 -9.85 15.94
C ARG A 72 5.93 -10.17 14.48
N ILE A 73 4.95 -10.15 13.59
CA ILE A 73 5.07 -10.60 12.20
C ILE A 73 5.39 -9.43 11.25
N VAL A 74 5.03 -8.22 11.63
CA VAL A 74 5.18 -6.99 10.81
C VAL A 74 6.65 -6.65 10.47
N GLY A 75 7.62 -7.29 11.13
CA GLY A 75 9.02 -6.90 11.07
C GLY A 75 9.80 -7.27 9.80
N ALA A 76 9.40 -8.27 9.01
CA ALA A 76 10.29 -8.83 8.00
C ALA A 76 9.99 -8.45 6.55
N GLY A 77 8.75 -8.30 6.15
CA GLY A 77 8.37 -8.00 4.75
C GLY A 77 8.22 -6.50 4.47
N LEU A 78 7.77 -5.74 5.47
CA LEU A 78 7.61 -4.28 5.38
C LEU A 78 8.96 -3.52 5.47
N SER A 79 10.06 -4.20 5.81
CA SER A 79 11.35 -3.54 6.04
C SER A 79 11.90 -2.90 4.78
N VAL A 80 11.83 -3.57 3.62
CA VAL A 80 12.42 -3.06 2.37
C VAL A 80 11.66 -1.84 1.85
N ALA A 81 10.32 -1.88 1.81
CA ALA A 81 9.52 -0.74 1.36
C ALA A 81 9.67 0.45 2.32
N ARG A 82 9.73 0.18 3.62
CA ARG A 82 9.94 1.19 4.64
C ARG A 82 11.38 1.73 4.64
N GLU A 83 12.39 0.89 4.45
CA GLU A 83 13.78 1.30 4.28
C GLU A 83 13.96 2.19 3.05
N LEU A 84 13.26 1.92 1.94
CA LEU A 84 13.27 2.78 0.75
C LEU A 84 12.60 4.13 1.02
N ALA A 85 11.48 4.17 1.73
CA ALA A 85 10.81 5.39 2.12
C ALA A 85 11.61 6.20 3.16
N ASP A 86 12.25 5.52 4.12
CA ASP A 86 13.07 6.15 5.16
C ASP A 86 14.44 6.64 4.64
N ALA A 87 14.96 6.04 3.54
CA ALA A 87 16.26 6.40 2.97
C ALA A 87 16.28 7.75 2.26
N ALA A 88 15.15 8.24 1.78
CA ALA A 88 15.03 9.56 1.15
C ALA A 88 13.62 10.12 1.42
N PRO A 89 13.38 10.67 2.63
CA PRO A 89 12.06 11.10 3.07
C PRO A 89 11.47 12.26 2.24
N GLU A 90 12.26 12.90 1.40
CA GLU A 90 11.84 14.01 0.52
C GLU A 90 11.71 13.58 -0.96
N ASP A 91 11.87 12.28 -1.29
CA ASP A 91 11.85 11.80 -2.67
C ASP A 91 10.56 11.04 -2.99
N ASP A 92 9.62 11.72 -3.64
CA ASP A 92 8.35 11.16 -4.08
C ASP A 92 8.52 9.96 -5.03
N TYR A 93 9.63 9.87 -5.78
CA TYR A 93 9.92 8.71 -6.61
C TYR A 93 10.13 7.46 -5.76
N LEU A 94 10.96 7.53 -4.71
CA LEU A 94 11.21 6.39 -3.83
C LEU A 94 9.99 6.02 -2.97
N ARG A 95 9.21 7.00 -2.52
CA ARG A 95 7.93 6.75 -1.85
C ARG A 95 6.97 5.97 -2.75
N LEU A 96 6.81 6.42 -4.01
CA LEU A 96 5.95 5.77 -4.99
C LEU A 96 6.42 4.35 -5.34
N VAL A 97 7.74 4.12 -5.44
CA VAL A 97 8.30 2.77 -5.58
C VAL A 97 7.95 1.89 -4.38
N GLY A 98 8.10 2.41 -3.16
CA GLY A 98 7.74 1.70 -1.92
C GLY A 98 6.27 1.29 -1.89
N ASP A 99 5.38 2.20 -2.25
CA ASP A 99 3.94 1.94 -2.33
C ASP A 99 3.59 0.86 -3.36
N ILE A 100 4.23 0.88 -4.53
CA ILE A 100 4.05 -0.15 -5.56
C ILE A 100 4.48 -1.52 -5.04
N VAL A 101 5.60 -1.60 -4.32
CA VAL A 101 6.08 -2.87 -3.73
C VAL A 101 5.07 -3.39 -2.71
N MET A 102 4.62 -2.54 -1.77
CA MET A 102 3.62 -2.93 -0.76
C MET A 102 2.29 -3.36 -1.40
N ALA A 103 1.83 -2.63 -2.42
CA ALA A 103 0.60 -2.96 -3.12
C ALA A 103 0.70 -4.29 -3.87
N ARG A 104 1.83 -4.58 -4.52
CA ARG A 104 2.06 -5.87 -5.21
C ARG A 104 2.08 -7.06 -4.25
N GLU A 105 2.76 -6.91 -3.13
CA GLU A 105 2.81 -7.95 -2.11
C GLU A 105 1.41 -8.24 -1.54
N SER A 106 0.62 -7.19 -1.32
CA SER A 106 -0.78 -7.31 -0.91
C SER A 106 -1.66 -7.95 -1.99
N GLU A 107 -1.50 -7.56 -3.25
CA GLU A 107 -2.22 -8.12 -4.40
C GLU A 107 -2.03 -9.64 -4.49
N ASP A 108 -0.79 -10.13 -4.36
CA ASP A 108 -0.48 -11.57 -4.40
C ASP A 108 -1.12 -12.33 -3.22
N THR A 109 -1.16 -11.72 -2.04
CA THR A 109 -1.83 -12.26 -0.86
C THR A 109 -3.34 -12.39 -1.11
N PHE A 110 -3.99 -11.35 -1.65
CA PHE A 110 -5.44 -11.36 -1.91
C PHE A 110 -5.81 -12.29 -3.07
N LYS A 111 -5.01 -12.38 -4.09
CA LYS A 111 -5.15 -13.38 -5.14
C LYS A 111 -5.13 -14.80 -4.58
N THR A 112 -4.22 -15.07 -3.64
CA THR A 112 -4.17 -16.36 -2.94
C THR A 112 -5.43 -16.58 -2.11
N PHE A 113 -5.94 -15.58 -1.40
CA PHE A 113 -7.18 -15.68 -0.62
C PHE A 113 -8.39 -15.95 -1.52
N ARG A 114 -8.49 -15.26 -2.67
CA ARG A 114 -9.56 -15.49 -3.65
C ARG A 114 -9.57 -16.94 -4.12
N GLU A 115 -8.45 -17.46 -4.59
CA GLU A 115 -8.37 -18.82 -5.11
C GLU A 115 -8.58 -19.88 -4.01
N ALA A 116 -7.95 -19.69 -2.84
CA ALA A 116 -8.14 -20.61 -1.72
C ALA A 116 -9.59 -20.59 -1.21
N GLY A 117 -10.22 -19.43 -1.10
CA GLY A 117 -11.62 -19.30 -0.72
C GLY A 117 -12.54 -20.05 -1.67
N LYS A 118 -12.34 -19.90 -2.97
CA LYS A 118 -13.06 -20.62 -4.00
C LYS A 118 -12.89 -22.15 -3.89
N MET A 119 -11.64 -22.61 -3.72
CA MET A 119 -11.34 -24.04 -3.62
C MET A 119 -11.92 -24.69 -2.36
N MET A 120 -11.99 -23.96 -1.26
CA MET A 120 -12.48 -24.45 0.04
C MET A 120 -13.96 -24.19 0.28
N GLY A 121 -14.65 -23.44 -0.59
CA GLY A 121 -16.03 -22.99 -0.38
C GLY A 121 -16.18 -21.97 0.74
N TYR A 122 -15.16 -21.15 1.00
CA TYR A 122 -15.17 -20.07 2.00
C TYR A 122 -15.48 -18.76 1.30
N GLU A 123 -16.78 -18.47 1.15
CA GLU A 123 -17.29 -17.31 0.39
C GLU A 123 -16.69 -15.98 0.84
N THR A 124 -16.67 -15.72 2.14
CA THR A 124 -16.12 -14.47 2.69
C THR A 124 -14.64 -14.31 2.35
N LEU A 125 -13.83 -15.39 2.44
CA LEU A 125 -12.40 -15.34 2.09
C LEU A 125 -12.22 -15.08 0.59
N HIS A 126 -13.05 -15.69 -0.25
CA HIS A 126 -13.08 -15.48 -1.69
C HIS A 126 -13.41 -14.03 -2.03
N GLU A 127 -14.45 -13.46 -1.44
CA GLU A 127 -14.90 -12.07 -1.67
C GLU A 127 -13.84 -11.05 -1.25
N ILE A 128 -13.27 -11.19 -0.06
CA ILE A 128 -12.19 -10.33 0.42
C ILE A 128 -10.98 -10.39 -0.52
N GLY A 129 -10.63 -11.61 -0.97
CA GLY A 129 -9.54 -11.80 -1.92
C GLY A 129 -9.81 -11.13 -3.27
N ASP A 130 -11.01 -11.28 -3.82
CA ASP A 130 -11.41 -10.71 -5.12
C ASP A 130 -11.43 -9.17 -5.09
N ILE A 131 -12.00 -8.59 -4.04
CA ILE A 131 -12.04 -7.13 -3.86
C ILE A 131 -10.63 -6.57 -3.67
N GLY A 132 -9.85 -7.21 -2.80
CA GLY A 132 -8.48 -6.76 -2.52
C GLY A 132 -7.58 -6.82 -3.74
N GLU A 133 -7.58 -7.92 -4.49
CA GLU A 133 -6.82 -8.06 -5.74
C GLU A 133 -7.18 -6.95 -6.73
N ARG A 134 -8.46 -6.69 -6.96
CA ARG A 134 -8.90 -5.65 -7.90
C ARG A 134 -8.48 -4.25 -7.49
N HIS A 135 -8.59 -3.90 -6.21
CA HIS A 135 -8.22 -2.57 -5.73
C HIS A 135 -6.71 -2.35 -5.81
N HIS A 136 -5.90 -3.36 -5.44
CA HIS A 136 -4.44 -3.25 -5.51
C HIS A 136 -3.93 -3.24 -6.94
N ASP A 137 -4.48 -4.08 -7.83
CA ASP A 137 -4.15 -4.07 -9.26
C ASP A 137 -4.47 -2.69 -9.90
N ALA A 138 -5.62 -2.10 -9.55
CA ALA A 138 -5.98 -0.76 -10.03
C ALA A 138 -4.97 0.29 -9.56
N TYR A 139 -4.63 0.31 -8.26
CA TYR A 139 -3.62 1.21 -7.71
C TYR A 139 -2.28 1.03 -8.41
N VAL A 140 -1.78 -0.19 -8.50
CA VAL A 140 -0.47 -0.49 -9.11
C VAL A 140 -0.40 -0.05 -10.57
N LYS A 141 -1.47 -0.22 -11.35
CA LYS A 141 -1.52 0.23 -12.75
C LYS A 141 -1.40 1.75 -12.86
N GLU A 142 -2.09 2.50 -12.00
CA GLU A 142 -2.02 3.96 -11.99
C GLU A 142 -0.68 4.45 -11.46
N ALA A 143 -0.20 3.88 -10.35
CA ALA A 143 1.07 4.20 -9.74
C ALA A 143 2.26 3.97 -10.70
N ASN A 144 2.27 2.86 -11.44
CA ASN A 144 3.31 2.60 -12.44
C ASN A 144 3.32 3.61 -13.59
N ARG A 145 2.14 4.10 -14.02
CA ARG A 145 2.09 5.17 -15.04
C ARG A 145 2.69 6.46 -14.50
N LEU A 146 2.32 6.84 -13.28
CA LEU A 146 2.89 8.01 -12.62
C LEU A 146 4.40 7.87 -12.44
N LEU A 147 4.86 6.70 -11.99
CA LEU A 147 6.29 6.41 -11.78
C LEU A 147 7.12 6.64 -13.06
N GLN A 148 6.60 6.22 -14.22
CA GLN A 148 7.27 6.43 -15.49
C GLN A 148 7.44 7.93 -15.80
N HIS A 149 6.42 8.75 -15.54
CA HIS A 149 6.51 10.20 -15.73
C HIS A 149 7.48 10.84 -14.76
N VAL A 150 7.38 10.52 -13.47
CA VAL A 150 8.28 11.03 -12.43
C VAL A 150 9.74 10.67 -12.74
N PHE A 151 10.01 9.43 -13.19
CA PHE A 151 11.34 9.00 -13.60
C PHE A 151 11.91 9.86 -14.73
N VAL A 152 11.14 10.08 -15.80
CA VAL A 152 11.57 10.89 -16.95
C VAL A 152 11.87 12.32 -16.51
N GLU A 153 11.02 12.92 -15.68
CA GLU A 153 11.21 14.28 -15.15
C GLU A 153 12.48 14.38 -14.29
N HIS A 154 12.77 13.38 -13.46
CA HIS A 154 14.00 13.31 -12.68
C HIS A 154 15.25 13.23 -13.57
N VAL A 155 15.24 12.35 -14.58
CA VAL A 155 16.35 12.20 -15.53
C VAL A 155 16.60 13.48 -16.34
N GLN A 156 15.54 14.15 -16.74
CA GLN A 156 15.63 15.39 -17.51
C GLN A 156 15.92 16.62 -16.65
N GLY A 157 15.93 16.52 -15.34
CA GLY A 157 16.13 17.63 -14.42
C GLY A 157 14.99 18.66 -14.41
N ILE A 158 13.84 18.35 -15.00
CA ILE A 158 12.71 19.26 -15.16
C ILE A 158 12.04 19.52 -13.80
N GLY A 159 11.88 18.48 -12.98
CA GLY A 159 11.22 18.58 -11.67
C GLY A 159 12.02 19.42 -10.65
N GLY A 160 13.35 19.33 -10.66
CA GLY A 160 14.22 20.07 -9.72
C GLY A 160 14.48 21.52 -10.12
N ALA A 161 14.38 21.87 -11.40
CA ALA A 161 14.61 23.23 -11.88
C ALA A 161 13.40 24.15 -11.63
N ALA A 162 12.18 23.66 -11.81
CA ALA A 162 10.96 24.43 -11.56
C ALA A 162 10.81 24.81 -10.06
N ARG A 163 11.18 23.90 -9.16
CA ARG A 163 11.12 24.14 -7.70
C ARG A 163 12.15 25.18 -7.23
N ARG A 164 13.38 25.14 -7.77
CA ARG A 164 14.43 26.12 -7.43
C ARG A 164 14.13 27.50 -7.96
N SER A 165 13.52 27.65 -9.13
CA SER A 165 13.12 28.95 -9.70
C SER A 165 12.03 29.62 -8.88
N ALA A 166 11.00 28.87 -8.44
CA ALA A 166 9.95 29.41 -7.57
C ALA A 166 10.47 29.86 -6.19
N SER A 167 11.42 29.13 -5.60
CA SER A 167 12.03 29.50 -4.32
C SER A 167 12.95 30.73 -4.43
N ILE A 168 13.60 30.95 -5.58
CA ILE A 168 14.45 32.11 -5.83
C ILE A 168 13.62 33.36 -6.06
N GLU A 169 12.50 33.25 -6.76
CA GLU A 169 11.60 34.38 -6.99
C GLU A 169 10.92 34.89 -5.69
N LEU A 170 10.55 33.92 -4.80
CA LEU A 170 9.94 34.28 -3.50
C LEU A 170 10.93 35.02 -2.56
N ASN A 171 12.22 34.65 -2.60
CA ASN A 171 13.25 35.29 -1.79
C ASN A 171 13.79 36.60 -2.40
N ALA A 172 13.54 36.88 -3.65
CA ALA A 172 13.93 38.13 -4.31
C ALA A 172 12.88 39.24 -4.16
N SER A 173 11.71 38.93 -3.58
CA SER A 173 10.59 39.86 -3.40
C SER A 173 10.40 40.32 -1.95
N LEU A 174 11.34 39.95 -1.05
CA LEU A 174 11.44 40.40 0.34
C LEU A 174 12.68 41.31 0.51
#